data_137241c72465e75a3faa61abe5ce7038
#
_entry.id   137241c72465e75a3faa61abe5ce7038
#
_cell.length_a   1.000
_cell.length_b   1.000
_cell.length_c   1.000
_cell.angle_alpha   90.00
_cell.angle_beta   90.00
_cell.angle_gamma   90.00
#
_symmetry.space_group_name_H-M   'P 1'
#
loop_
_entity.id
_entity.type
_entity.pdbx_description
1 polymer ?
#
loop_
_entity_poly.entity_id
_entity_poly.type
_entity_poly.pdbx_seq_one_letter_code
_entity_poly.pdbx_strand_id
1 'polypeptide(L)'
;QTDIRAEVYDSNGNLLTNPVTVNFRLEPALAGSYLNSPDVTNVNVESVNGIATVSLNSGTEPGPVRIIATANTPETSICDSSNTELESITVPVIIASGAPYHIEAEYDPNSTEAIGGGFYQTECAAIVYDKWYNPVEDSTYVYWSISPLPPDTLIDAFVEGVSYTNNEGILSGTATSGVARSNIVYSTDAIGD
;
A
#
# COMPACT_ATOMS: atom_id res chain seq x y z
N GLN A 1 5.99 10.26 -6.90
CA GLN A 1 6.37 11.59 -6.39
C GLN A 1 5.17 12.51 -6.44
N THR A 2 4.93 13.28 -5.38
CA THR A 2 3.87 14.31 -5.30
C THR A 2 4.38 15.53 -4.56
N ASP A 3 3.85 16.71 -4.91
CA ASP A 3 4.22 17.97 -4.25
C ASP A 3 3.25 18.26 -3.10
N ILE A 4 3.83 18.62 -1.96
CA ILE A 4 3.14 19.00 -0.74
C ILE A 4 3.36 20.49 -0.53
N ARG A 5 2.27 21.24 -0.32
CA ARG A 5 2.29 22.67 -0.09
C ARG A 5 1.83 23.00 1.33
N ALA A 6 2.56 23.85 2.01
CA ALA A 6 2.14 24.52 3.22
C ALA A 6 1.89 25.99 2.93
N GLU A 7 0.77 26.51 3.41
CA GLU A 7 0.40 27.92 3.30
C GLU A 7 0.47 28.58 4.68
N VAL A 8 1.19 29.69 4.76
CA VAL A 8 1.40 30.43 6.02
C VAL A 8 0.62 31.73 5.95
N TYR A 9 -0.30 31.90 6.88
CA TYR A 9 -1.20 33.06 6.97
C TYR A 9 -0.87 33.96 8.14
N ASP A 10 -1.18 35.24 8.00
CA ASP A 10 -1.20 36.18 9.11
C ASP A 10 -2.48 36.04 9.96
N SER A 11 -2.57 36.78 11.07
CA SER A 11 -3.75 36.80 11.95
C SER A 11 -5.04 37.31 11.29
N ASN A 12 -4.96 37.93 10.12
CA ASN A 12 -6.10 38.42 9.35
C ASN A 12 -6.52 37.43 8.23
N GLY A 13 -5.82 36.30 8.09
CA GLY A 13 -6.10 35.29 7.08
C GLY A 13 -5.51 35.60 5.70
N ASN A 14 -4.52 36.48 5.59
CA ASN A 14 -3.80 36.74 4.36
C ASN A 14 -2.49 35.95 4.33
N LEU A 15 -2.10 35.47 3.14
CA LEU A 15 -0.80 34.83 2.95
C LEU A 15 0.34 35.78 3.32
N LEU A 16 1.31 35.31 4.09
CA LEU A 16 2.48 36.10 4.46
C LEU A 16 3.35 36.40 3.25
N THR A 17 3.64 37.69 3.03
CA THR A 17 4.52 38.11 1.93
C THR A 17 6.00 37.99 2.28
N ASN A 18 6.35 38.09 3.57
CA ASN A 18 7.71 37.90 4.04
C ASN A 18 8.07 36.42 4.06
N PRO A 19 9.29 36.04 3.65
CA PRO A 19 9.76 34.68 3.76
C PRO A 19 9.74 34.19 5.22
N VAL A 20 9.24 32.97 5.39
CA VAL A 20 9.24 32.24 6.68
C VAL A 20 9.80 30.86 6.44
N THR A 21 10.69 30.43 7.33
CA THR A 21 11.19 29.05 7.30
C THR A 21 10.10 28.09 7.77
N VAL A 22 9.71 27.17 6.90
CA VAL A 22 8.77 26.08 7.21
C VAL A 22 9.56 24.79 7.28
N ASN A 23 9.47 24.11 8.42
CA ASN A 23 10.02 22.78 8.61
C ASN A 23 8.98 21.73 8.22
N PHE A 24 9.33 20.85 7.30
CA PHE A 24 8.51 19.68 6.94
C PHE A 24 9.14 18.41 7.48
N ARG A 25 8.32 17.54 8.10
CA ARG A 25 8.76 16.23 8.57
C ARG A 25 7.75 15.14 8.21
N LEU A 26 8.26 13.92 8.00
CA LEU A 26 7.45 12.71 7.81
C LEU A 26 7.22 12.02 9.15
N GLU A 27 5.96 11.64 9.45
CA GLU A 27 5.60 10.93 10.68
C GLU A 27 4.41 9.96 10.46
N PRO A 28 4.64 8.63 10.48
CA PRO A 28 5.94 7.98 10.43
C PRO A 28 6.61 8.12 9.06
N ALA A 29 7.93 8.01 9.00
CA ALA A 29 8.64 7.82 7.73
C ALA A 29 8.60 6.32 7.39
N LEU A 30 7.94 5.95 6.30
CA LEU A 30 7.96 4.58 5.77
C LEU A 30 9.28 4.30 5.07
N ALA A 31 9.66 3.02 4.97
CA ALA A 31 10.94 2.64 4.41
C ALA A 31 11.17 3.21 2.99
N GLY A 32 12.26 3.96 2.84
CA GLY A 32 12.63 4.61 1.59
C GLY A 32 11.79 5.82 1.19
N SER A 33 10.83 6.29 2.02
CA SER A 33 10.14 7.54 1.78
C SER A 33 11.02 8.74 2.17
N TYR A 34 10.97 9.81 1.38
CA TYR A 34 11.79 10.99 1.63
C TYR A 34 11.17 12.28 1.07
N LEU A 35 11.68 13.41 1.58
CA LEU A 35 11.33 14.76 1.13
C LEU A 35 12.49 15.35 0.31
N ASN A 36 12.21 15.82 -0.89
CA ASN A 36 13.13 16.45 -1.84
C ASN A 36 14.33 15.58 -2.27
N SER A 37 15.07 14.99 -1.34
CA SER A 37 16.29 14.20 -1.61
C SER A 37 16.28 12.90 -0.83
N PRO A 38 16.89 11.82 -1.36
CA PRO A 38 16.99 10.54 -0.68
C PRO A 38 17.46 10.66 0.77
N ASP A 39 16.87 9.85 1.66
CA ASP A 39 17.15 9.77 3.10
C ASP A 39 16.80 11.02 3.92
N VAL A 40 16.19 12.03 3.31
CA VAL A 40 15.74 13.25 4.01
C VAL A 40 14.29 13.09 4.44
N THR A 41 14.05 12.94 5.74
CA THR A 41 12.71 12.86 6.33
C THR A 41 12.28 14.14 7.05
N ASN A 42 13.19 15.11 7.13
CA ASN A 42 12.97 16.41 7.74
C ASN A 42 13.74 17.47 6.94
N VAL A 43 13.06 18.52 6.51
CA VAL A 43 13.65 19.56 5.65
C VAL A 43 13.05 20.93 5.95
N ASN A 44 13.91 21.96 5.96
CA ASN A 44 13.51 23.36 6.04
C ASN A 44 13.39 23.96 4.64
N VAL A 45 12.29 24.66 4.40
CA VAL A 45 12.03 25.37 3.14
C VAL A 45 11.56 26.79 3.43
N GLU A 46 12.16 27.77 2.77
CA GLU A 46 11.69 29.15 2.83
C GLU A 46 10.41 29.32 2.03
N SER A 47 9.41 29.97 2.60
CA SER A 47 8.17 30.28 1.91
C SER A 47 8.39 31.42 0.90
N VAL A 48 7.71 31.33 -0.23
CA VAL A 48 7.64 32.40 -1.23
C VAL A 48 6.18 32.85 -1.34
N ASN A 49 5.93 34.10 -1.01
CA ASN A 49 4.57 34.65 -0.94
C ASN A 49 3.63 33.81 -0.03
N GLY A 50 4.14 33.36 1.09
CA GLY A 50 3.39 32.56 2.06
C GLY A 50 3.25 31.09 1.72
N ILE A 51 3.91 30.58 0.67
CA ILE A 51 3.80 29.21 0.23
C ILE A 51 5.17 28.53 0.30
N ALA A 52 5.27 27.42 1.04
CA ALA A 52 6.41 26.53 1.04
C ALA A 52 6.02 25.19 0.37
N THR A 53 6.91 24.65 -0.47
CA THR A 53 6.62 23.41 -1.22
C THR A 53 7.76 22.43 -1.08
N VAL A 54 7.41 21.16 -0.84
CA VAL A 54 8.34 20.02 -0.85
C VAL A 54 7.80 18.91 -1.72
N SER A 55 8.69 18.11 -2.30
CA SER A 55 8.30 16.90 -3.03
C SER A 55 8.39 15.69 -2.10
N LEU A 56 7.27 14.98 -1.92
CA LEU A 56 7.24 13.66 -1.29
C LEU A 56 7.54 12.60 -2.33
N ASN A 57 8.52 11.77 -2.05
CA ASN A 57 8.78 10.53 -2.77
C ASN A 57 8.31 9.36 -1.91
N SER A 58 7.48 8.50 -2.49
CA SER A 58 7.07 7.25 -1.86
C SER A 58 8.28 6.31 -1.75
N GLY A 59 8.36 5.60 -0.65
CA GLY A 59 9.34 4.54 -0.48
C GLY A 59 8.95 3.25 -1.17
N THR A 60 9.43 2.18 -0.59
CA THR A 60 9.15 0.79 -1.01
C THR A 60 8.11 0.10 -0.15
N GLU A 61 7.64 0.75 0.91
CA GLU A 61 6.65 0.25 1.86
C GLU A 61 5.34 1.03 1.68
N PRO A 62 4.19 0.36 1.48
CA PRO A 62 2.88 0.99 1.42
C PRO A 62 2.38 1.35 2.82
N GLY A 63 1.51 2.34 2.89
CA GLY A 63 0.89 2.73 4.14
C GLY A 63 0.63 4.23 4.26
N PRO A 64 0.06 4.67 5.38
CA PRO A 64 -0.21 6.07 5.64
C PRO A 64 1.06 6.81 6.07
N VAL A 65 1.35 7.92 5.41
CA VAL A 65 2.40 8.88 5.79
C VAL A 65 1.74 10.19 6.14
N ARG A 66 2.13 10.78 7.26
CA ARG A 66 1.76 12.15 7.60
C ARG A 66 2.91 13.07 7.32
N ILE A 67 2.61 14.21 6.70
CA ILE A 67 3.56 15.29 6.55
C ILE A 67 3.13 16.40 7.48
N ILE A 68 3.99 16.74 8.42
CA ILE A 68 3.77 17.81 9.38
C ILE A 68 4.63 18.98 8.95
N ALA A 69 4.00 20.15 8.81
CA ALA A 69 4.69 21.40 8.55
C ALA A 69 4.62 22.29 9.80
N THR A 70 5.76 22.79 10.25
CA THR A 70 5.83 23.75 11.37
C THR A 70 6.51 25.02 10.91
N ALA A 71 6.04 26.15 11.41
CA ALA A 71 6.63 27.46 11.15
C ALA A 71 6.76 28.24 12.46
N ASN A 72 7.93 28.86 12.66
CA ASN A 72 8.13 29.81 13.73
C ASN A 72 7.81 31.20 13.22
N THR A 73 6.78 31.81 13.74
CA THR A 73 6.52 33.22 13.49
C THR A 73 7.35 34.07 14.46
N PRO A 74 8.21 34.98 13.97
CA PRO A 74 8.83 35.93 14.88
C PRO A 74 7.74 36.85 15.44
N GLU A 75 7.41 36.70 16.71
CA GLU A 75 6.53 37.64 17.35
C GLU A 75 7.21 39.02 17.43
N THR A 76 6.57 40.00 16.81
CA THR A 76 6.91 41.42 16.97
C THR A 76 6.30 42.03 18.22
N SER A 77 5.89 41.21 19.18
CA SER A 77 5.30 41.65 20.43
C SER A 77 6.37 41.86 21.55
N ILE A 78 6.51 43.06 21.97
CA ILE A 78 7.55 43.53 22.91
C ILE A 78 7.40 42.94 24.34
N CYS A 79 6.40 42.10 24.60
CA CYS A 79 6.05 41.67 25.96
C CYS A 79 5.92 40.18 26.23
N ASP A 80 6.13 39.29 25.22
CA ASP A 80 6.09 37.88 25.50
C ASP A 80 7.10 37.11 24.59
N SER A 81 8.03 36.42 25.28
CA SER A 81 9.09 35.64 24.63
C SER A 81 8.66 34.20 24.29
N SER A 82 7.38 33.97 24.12
CA SER A 82 6.87 32.67 23.66
C SER A 82 6.94 32.60 22.14
N ASN A 83 7.98 31.94 21.63
CA ASN A 83 8.01 31.46 20.26
C ASN A 83 6.81 30.50 20.08
N THR A 84 5.74 30.96 19.45
CA THR A 84 4.62 30.10 19.14
C THR A 84 4.95 29.34 17.89
N GLU A 85 5.28 28.06 18.04
CA GLU A 85 5.41 27.14 16.94
C GLU A 85 4.00 26.85 16.40
N LEU A 86 3.78 27.15 15.13
CA LEU A 86 2.54 26.84 14.44
C LEU A 86 2.71 25.49 13.75
N GLU A 87 1.87 24.52 14.11
CA GLU A 87 1.83 23.21 13.47
C GLU A 87 0.62 23.11 12.53
N SER A 88 0.81 22.54 11.35
CA SER A 88 -0.26 22.33 10.39
C SER A 88 -1.24 21.25 10.84
N ILE A 89 -2.48 21.37 10.41
CA ILE A 89 -3.42 20.24 10.38
C ILE A 89 -2.94 19.28 9.27
N THR A 90 -2.59 18.04 9.64
CA THR A 90 -2.07 17.06 8.69
C THR A 90 -3.18 16.22 8.09
N VAL A 91 -3.11 16.04 6.75
CA VAL A 91 -3.90 15.02 6.05
C VAL A 91 -2.95 13.88 5.72
N PRO A 92 -3.28 12.62 6.08
CA PRO A 92 -2.42 11.50 5.74
C PRO A 92 -2.41 11.29 4.22
N VAL A 93 -1.23 11.07 3.67
CA VAL A 93 -1.04 10.59 2.30
C VAL A 93 -0.94 9.07 2.35
N ILE A 94 -1.76 8.38 1.57
CA ILE A 94 -1.71 6.92 1.47
C ILE A 94 -0.76 6.55 0.34
N ILE A 95 0.29 5.82 0.67
CA ILE A 95 1.19 5.19 -0.31
C ILE A 95 0.62 3.81 -0.60
N ALA A 96 0.21 3.58 -1.84
CA ALA A 96 -0.28 2.30 -2.31
C ALA A 96 0.88 1.33 -2.59
N SER A 97 0.61 0.03 -2.55
CA SER A 97 1.52 -0.99 -3.07
C SER A 97 1.73 -0.81 -4.59
N GLY A 98 2.84 -1.34 -5.08
CA GLY A 98 3.18 -1.26 -6.49
C GLY A 98 2.33 -2.20 -7.38
N ALA A 99 2.59 -2.16 -8.69
CA ALA A 99 1.98 -3.08 -9.63
C ALA A 99 2.36 -4.54 -9.33
N PRO A 100 1.49 -5.53 -9.65
CA PRO A 100 1.76 -6.95 -9.49
C PRO A 100 3.08 -7.35 -10.16
N TYR A 101 3.92 -8.08 -9.45
CA TYR A 101 5.23 -8.50 -9.93
C TYR A 101 5.51 -9.98 -9.66
N HIS A 102 5.11 -10.50 -8.51
CA HIS A 102 5.34 -11.87 -8.07
C HIS A 102 4.05 -12.49 -7.57
N ILE A 103 3.89 -13.79 -7.75
CA ILE A 103 2.73 -14.56 -7.29
C ILE A 103 3.21 -15.87 -6.67
N GLU A 104 2.66 -16.21 -5.52
CA GLU A 104 2.84 -17.48 -4.86
C GLU A 104 1.48 -18.15 -4.69
N ALA A 105 1.37 -19.41 -5.08
CA ALA A 105 0.12 -20.16 -4.99
C ALA A 105 0.29 -21.38 -4.09
N GLU A 106 -0.75 -21.66 -3.32
CA GLU A 106 -0.83 -22.83 -2.43
C GLU A 106 -2.23 -23.46 -2.51
N TYR A 107 -2.37 -24.69 -2.05
CA TYR A 107 -3.65 -25.34 -1.85
C TYR A 107 -3.73 -25.91 -0.45
N ASP A 108 -4.94 -26.03 0.09
CA ASP A 108 -5.17 -26.66 1.40
C ASP A 108 -5.70 -28.07 1.21
N PRO A 109 -4.87 -29.11 1.41
CA PRO A 109 -5.32 -30.51 1.31
C PRO A 109 -6.40 -30.86 2.33
N ASN A 110 -6.52 -30.11 3.44
CA ASN A 110 -7.54 -30.35 4.47
C ASN A 110 -8.90 -29.74 4.09
N SER A 111 -8.95 -28.86 3.09
CA SER A 111 -10.20 -28.31 2.57
C SER A 111 -10.89 -29.24 1.56
N THR A 112 -10.28 -30.38 1.25
CA THR A 112 -10.83 -31.32 0.28
C THR A 112 -12.16 -31.90 0.75
N GLU A 113 -13.20 -31.68 -0.05
CA GLU A 113 -14.54 -32.20 0.19
C GLU A 113 -15.13 -32.89 -1.05
N ALA A 114 -15.95 -33.90 -0.83
CA ALA A 114 -16.70 -34.57 -1.90
C ALA A 114 -17.93 -33.75 -2.28
N ILE A 115 -18.00 -33.28 -3.52
CA ILE A 115 -19.12 -32.48 -4.04
C ILE A 115 -20.18 -33.32 -4.78
N GLY A 116 -20.00 -34.64 -4.83
CA GLY A 116 -20.90 -35.60 -5.45
C GLY A 116 -20.51 -36.00 -6.88
N GLY A 117 -21.11 -37.06 -7.39
CA GLY A 117 -20.84 -37.53 -8.76
C GLY A 117 -19.41 -38.07 -9.02
N GLY A 118 -18.67 -38.40 -7.97
CA GLY A 118 -17.27 -38.82 -8.09
C GLY A 118 -16.28 -37.65 -8.17
N PHE A 119 -16.73 -36.42 -7.89
CA PHE A 119 -15.88 -35.23 -7.88
C PHE A 119 -15.56 -34.76 -6.47
N TYR A 120 -14.39 -34.21 -6.36
CA TYR A 120 -13.86 -33.56 -5.15
C TYR A 120 -13.51 -32.10 -5.46
N GLN A 121 -13.58 -31.26 -4.44
CA GLN A 121 -13.16 -29.87 -4.49
C GLN A 121 -12.10 -29.60 -3.44
N THR A 122 -11.06 -28.84 -3.79
CA THR A 122 -10.02 -28.39 -2.88
C THR A 122 -9.81 -26.89 -3.05
N GLU A 123 -9.76 -26.16 -1.96
CA GLU A 123 -9.49 -24.73 -1.97
C GLU A 123 -8.02 -24.46 -2.32
N CYS A 124 -7.79 -23.47 -3.18
CA CYS A 124 -6.48 -22.93 -3.46
C CYS A 124 -6.47 -21.41 -3.29
N ALA A 125 -5.32 -20.87 -2.94
CA ALA A 125 -5.10 -19.46 -2.78
C ALA A 125 -3.82 -19.03 -3.47
N ALA A 126 -3.77 -17.79 -3.91
CA ALA A 126 -2.55 -17.15 -4.38
C ALA A 126 -2.41 -15.79 -3.72
N ILE A 127 -1.21 -15.49 -3.26
CA ILE A 127 -0.84 -14.17 -2.80
C ILE A 127 -0.02 -13.48 -3.89
N VAL A 128 -0.40 -12.26 -4.21
CA VAL A 128 0.24 -11.43 -5.25
C VAL A 128 1.00 -10.32 -4.58
N TYR A 129 2.25 -10.14 -4.98
CA TYR A 129 3.16 -9.14 -4.44
C TYR A 129 3.63 -8.16 -5.51
N ASP A 130 3.99 -6.95 -5.08
CA ASP A 130 4.76 -6.03 -5.89
C ASP A 130 6.25 -6.45 -5.94
N LYS A 131 7.08 -5.67 -6.63
CA LYS A 131 8.52 -5.98 -6.77
C LYS A 131 9.33 -5.87 -5.47
N TRP A 132 8.75 -5.32 -4.40
CA TRP A 132 9.36 -5.22 -3.08
C TRP A 132 8.75 -6.20 -2.07
N TYR A 133 7.95 -7.16 -2.56
CA TYR A 133 7.25 -8.15 -1.74
C TYR A 133 6.18 -7.55 -0.80
N ASN A 134 5.61 -6.41 -1.17
CA ASN A 134 4.40 -5.94 -0.52
C ASN A 134 3.18 -6.59 -1.18
N PRO A 135 2.20 -7.09 -0.40
CA PRO A 135 0.94 -7.55 -0.95
C PRO A 135 0.27 -6.43 -1.78
N VAL A 136 -0.21 -6.77 -2.97
CA VAL A 136 -0.91 -5.79 -3.82
C VAL A 136 -2.25 -5.39 -3.24
N GLU A 137 -2.83 -4.31 -3.77
CA GLU A 137 -4.15 -3.86 -3.38
C GLU A 137 -5.24 -4.88 -3.76
N ASP A 138 -6.38 -4.77 -3.07
CA ASP A 138 -7.57 -5.54 -3.37
C ASP A 138 -8.07 -5.28 -4.80
N SER A 139 -8.83 -6.23 -5.34
CA SER A 139 -9.36 -6.19 -6.71
C SER A 139 -8.33 -6.34 -7.84
N THR A 140 -7.14 -6.84 -7.56
CA THR A 140 -6.19 -7.29 -8.57
C THR A 140 -6.65 -8.63 -9.14
N TYR A 141 -6.73 -8.74 -10.47
CA TYR A 141 -7.16 -9.97 -11.14
C TYR A 141 -6.10 -11.06 -11.06
N VAL A 142 -6.52 -12.29 -10.71
CA VAL A 142 -5.70 -13.50 -10.76
C VAL A 142 -6.36 -14.50 -11.73
N TYR A 143 -5.59 -14.93 -12.71
CA TYR A 143 -6.02 -15.91 -13.69
C TYR A 143 -5.49 -17.28 -13.30
N TRP A 144 -6.39 -18.24 -13.19
CA TRP A 144 -6.08 -19.62 -12.81
C TRP A 144 -6.14 -20.54 -14.01
N SER A 145 -5.23 -21.48 -14.08
CA SER A 145 -5.26 -22.55 -15.06
C SER A 145 -4.63 -23.81 -14.48
N ILE A 146 -5.10 -24.95 -14.93
CA ILE A 146 -4.46 -26.24 -14.66
C ILE A 146 -3.61 -26.58 -15.88
N SER A 147 -2.32 -26.80 -15.64
CA SER A 147 -1.45 -27.34 -16.68
C SER A 147 -1.61 -28.86 -16.69
N PRO A 148 -1.97 -29.51 -17.82
CA PRO A 148 -2.03 -30.95 -17.87
C PRO A 148 -0.65 -31.55 -17.56
N LEU A 149 -0.64 -32.51 -16.65
CA LEU A 149 0.48 -33.41 -16.49
C LEU A 149 0.67 -34.19 -17.81
N PRO A 150 1.78 -34.95 -18.02
CA PRO A 150 2.26 -35.40 -19.33
C PRO A 150 1.17 -35.91 -20.29
N PRO A 151 1.41 -35.88 -21.62
CA PRO A 151 0.40 -35.77 -22.66
C PRO A 151 -0.65 -36.89 -22.73
N ASP A 152 -0.53 -37.93 -21.93
CA ASP A 152 -1.42 -39.08 -21.97
C ASP A 152 -2.42 -39.18 -20.82
N THR A 153 -2.46 -38.17 -19.93
CA THR A 153 -3.38 -38.18 -18.78
C THR A 153 -4.53 -37.22 -19.07
N LEU A 154 -5.70 -37.78 -19.39
CA LEU A 154 -6.97 -37.05 -19.34
C LEU A 154 -7.25 -36.68 -17.87
N ILE A 155 -6.88 -35.49 -17.50
CA ILE A 155 -7.22 -34.99 -16.16
C ILE A 155 -8.61 -34.41 -16.25
N ASP A 156 -9.55 -35.08 -15.62
CA ASP A 156 -10.90 -34.58 -15.44
C ASP A 156 -10.88 -33.61 -14.19
N ALA A 157 -10.22 -32.49 -14.39
CA ALA A 157 -10.04 -31.46 -13.41
C ALA A 157 -10.20 -30.07 -14.03
N PHE A 158 -10.77 -29.15 -13.28
CA PHE A 158 -10.91 -27.74 -13.68
C PHE A 158 -10.73 -26.82 -12.48
N VAL A 159 -10.39 -25.58 -12.75
CA VAL A 159 -10.27 -24.52 -11.77
C VAL A 159 -11.14 -23.34 -12.20
N GLU A 160 -11.70 -22.60 -11.26
CA GLU A 160 -12.36 -21.35 -11.57
C GLU A 160 -11.36 -20.38 -12.18
N GLY A 161 -11.61 -19.92 -13.40
CA GLY A 161 -10.58 -19.29 -14.25
C GLY A 161 -10.12 -17.92 -13.81
N VAL A 162 -10.91 -17.18 -12.99
CA VAL A 162 -10.59 -15.81 -12.56
C VAL A 162 -11.10 -15.58 -11.16
N SER A 163 -10.24 -14.99 -10.32
CA SER A 163 -10.63 -14.41 -9.04
C SER A 163 -9.94 -13.06 -8.80
N TYR A 164 -10.19 -12.44 -7.66
CA TYR A 164 -9.66 -11.14 -7.32
C TYR A 164 -8.96 -11.21 -5.99
N THR A 165 -7.89 -10.42 -5.84
CA THR A 165 -7.29 -10.25 -4.53
C THR A 165 -8.23 -9.51 -3.59
N ASN A 166 -8.22 -9.93 -2.34
CA ASN A 166 -8.94 -9.31 -1.24
C ASN A 166 -8.11 -9.41 0.05
N ASN A 167 -8.68 -9.00 1.18
CA ASN A 167 -8.03 -9.02 2.48
C ASN A 167 -8.50 -10.18 3.39
N GLU A 168 -9.12 -11.22 2.85
CA GLU A 168 -9.63 -12.35 3.63
C GLU A 168 -8.53 -13.26 4.19
N GLY A 169 -7.32 -13.11 3.67
CA GLY A 169 -6.15 -13.83 4.14
C GLY A 169 -5.84 -15.10 3.36
N ILE A 170 -4.69 -15.67 3.66
CA ILE A 170 -4.24 -16.96 3.14
C ILE A 170 -4.98 -18.11 3.83
N LEU A 171 -4.92 -19.31 3.28
CA LEU A 171 -5.58 -20.52 3.79
C LEU A 171 -5.20 -20.84 5.25
N SER A 172 -4.03 -20.40 5.71
CA SER A 172 -3.55 -20.56 7.09
C SER A 172 -4.18 -19.60 8.12
N GLY A 173 -5.11 -18.74 7.71
CA GLY A 173 -5.98 -17.99 8.63
C GLY A 173 -5.50 -16.61 9.07
N THR A 174 -4.42 -16.07 8.52
CA THR A 174 -4.01 -14.69 8.80
C THR A 174 -4.58 -13.77 7.73
N ALA A 175 -5.38 -12.79 8.15
CA ALA A 175 -5.88 -11.78 7.22
C ALA A 175 -4.71 -10.97 6.65
N THR A 176 -4.58 -10.96 5.34
CA THR A 176 -3.58 -10.16 4.61
C THR A 176 -4.15 -9.75 3.27
N SER A 177 -3.77 -8.56 2.81
CA SER A 177 -4.14 -8.08 1.48
C SER A 177 -3.46 -8.92 0.38
N GLY A 178 -3.92 -8.76 -0.85
CA GLY A 178 -3.28 -9.35 -2.03
C GLY A 178 -3.56 -10.83 -2.22
N VAL A 179 -4.52 -11.43 -1.50
CA VAL A 179 -4.88 -12.85 -1.60
C VAL A 179 -6.08 -13.04 -2.50
N ALA A 180 -5.94 -13.91 -3.50
CA ALA A 180 -7.03 -14.39 -4.35
C ALA A 180 -7.28 -15.87 -4.08
N ARG A 181 -8.54 -16.30 -4.02
CA ARG A 181 -8.93 -17.68 -3.78
C ARG A 181 -9.65 -18.27 -4.99
N SER A 182 -9.52 -19.56 -5.17
CA SER A 182 -10.23 -20.35 -6.17
C SER A 182 -10.39 -21.78 -5.66
N ASN A 183 -11.16 -22.59 -6.40
CA ASN A 183 -11.36 -23.99 -6.11
C ASN A 183 -10.88 -24.84 -7.30
N ILE A 184 -10.15 -25.90 -7.00
CA ILE A 184 -9.81 -26.95 -7.95
C ILE A 184 -10.84 -28.05 -7.77
N VAL A 185 -11.53 -28.40 -8.85
CA VAL A 185 -12.46 -29.53 -8.90
C VAL A 185 -11.84 -30.62 -9.75
N TYR A 186 -11.85 -31.85 -9.25
CA TYR A 186 -11.24 -33.00 -9.92
C TYR A 186 -12.01 -34.28 -9.63
N SER A 187 -11.95 -35.25 -10.57
CA SER A 187 -12.53 -36.57 -10.38
C SER A 187 -11.55 -37.51 -9.67
N THR A 188 -12.06 -38.60 -9.13
CA THR A 188 -11.23 -39.71 -8.58
C THR A 188 -10.25 -40.26 -9.61
N ASP A 189 -10.58 -40.23 -10.89
CA ASP A 189 -9.73 -40.73 -11.97
C ASP A 189 -8.54 -39.78 -12.28
N ALA A 190 -8.62 -38.53 -11.80
CA ALA A 190 -7.52 -37.55 -11.88
C ALA A 190 -6.41 -37.78 -10.85
N ILE A 191 -6.72 -38.53 -9.78
CA ILE A 191 -5.74 -38.92 -8.77
C ILE A 191 -5.17 -40.27 -9.25
N GLY A 192 -4.05 -40.23 -9.97
CA GLY A 192 -3.38 -41.45 -10.38
C GLY A 192 -3.08 -42.39 -9.21
N ASP A 193 -3.11 -43.70 -9.45
CA ASP A 193 -2.72 -44.76 -8.51
C ASP A 193 -1.27 -44.59 -8.01
#